data_942a153209228eaf4098178655727461
#
_entry.id   942a153209228eaf4098178655727461
#
_cell.length_a   1.000
_cell.length_b   1.000
_cell.length_c   1.000
_cell.angle_alpha   90.00
_cell.angle_beta   90.00
_cell.angle_gamma   90.00
#
_symmetry.space_group_name_H-M   'P 1'
#
loop_
_entity.id
_entity.type
_entity.pdbx_description
1 polymer ?
#
loop_
_entity_poly.entity_id
_entity_poly.type
_entity_poly.pdbx_seq_one_letter_code
_entity_poly.pdbx_strand_id
1 'polypeptide(L)'
;MSESEARPTNFIRQIIDADLASGKHTSVHTRFPPEPNGYLHIGHAKSICLNFGIAQDYQGQCNLRFDDTNPEKEDIEYVESIKNDVNWLGFEWSGEICYSSNYFDKLYGFAIELINKGLAYVDELSPEQMREYRGTLTEAGKHSPYRDRSVEENLELFEKMKNGEVEEGKMCLRAKIDMSSPFMVMRDPVIYRVRFATHHQTGDKWCIYPMYDFTHCISDALEGITHSICTLEFMDNRRLYDWVLENITIDCQPRQYEFSRLNLEYTVMSKRKLNQLVTENLVNGWDDPRMPTISGLRRRGFTPASIREFCKRIGVTKQDNTIEMSSLESCIRDDLNENAPRAMAVLDPVKVVIENFDGDAEMLDVANHPNKPEMGSRQVPFTRELYIEREDFREEANKKYKRLVLGKEVRLRGAYVIKAERIEKDEDGNITTIFCTYDNETLGKNPADGRKVKGVIHWVSAEQGIPAEIRLYDRLFTVPNPGAADDFVSVINPESLTVMKGVVEPSLVDAEAEKAFQFERMGYFCADSKDSSKEKLVFNRTVGLRDTWAKIGD
;
A
#
# COMPACT_ATOMS: atom_id res chain seq x y z
N MET A 1 14.23 21.67 27.46
CA MET A 1 12.76 21.52 27.46
C MET A 1 12.39 21.18 26.03
N SER A 2 12.10 19.90 25.75
CA SER A 2 11.68 19.45 24.43
C SER A 2 10.30 20.03 24.17
N GLU A 3 10.14 20.74 23.06
CA GLU A 3 8.84 21.06 22.51
C GLU A 3 8.13 19.72 22.26
N SER A 4 7.07 19.45 23.01
CA SER A 4 6.20 18.33 22.73
C SER A 4 5.56 18.61 21.36
N GLU A 5 5.94 17.85 20.34
CA GLU A 5 5.20 17.87 19.08
C GLU A 5 3.72 17.68 19.41
N ALA A 6 2.91 18.63 19.03
CA ALA A 6 1.46 18.59 19.26
C ALA A 6 0.92 17.33 18.59
N ARG A 7 0.31 16.43 19.37
CA ARG A 7 -0.31 15.20 18.84
C ARG A 7 -1.31 15.56 17.74
N PRO A 8 -1.33 14.85 16.61
CA PRO A 8 -2.31 15.12 15.57
C PRO A 8 -3.72 14.92 16.13
N THR A 9 -4.53 15.95 16.05
CA THR A 9 -5.91 15.92 16.54
C THR A 9 -6.88 15.53 15.42
N ASN A 10 -7.83 14.63 15.72
CA ASN A 10 -8.98 14.30 14.89
C ASN A 10 -10.17 13.92 15.79
N PHE A 11 -11.35 13.73 15.21
CA PHE A 11 -12.54 13.45 16.00
C PHE A 11 -12.47 12.16 16.83
N ILE A 12 -11.73 11.12 16.36
CA ILE A 12 -11.53 9.87 17.12
C ILE A 12 -10.66 10.14 18.34
N ARG A 13 -9.55 10.88 18.18
CA ARG A 13 -8.70 11.26 19.30
C ARG A 13 -9.43 12.15 20.30
N GLN A 14 -10.29 13.05 19.86
CA GLN A 14 -11.15 13.85 20.75
C GLN A 14 -12.10 12.98 21.57
N ILE A 15 -12.68 11.94 20.98
CA ILE A 15 -13.51 10.97 21.69
C ILE A 15 -12.70 10.21 22.74
N ILE A 16 -11.51 9.75 22.36
CA ILE A 16 -10.61 9.02 23.27
C ILE A 16 -10.20 9.91 24.44
N ASP A 17 -9.82 11.15 24.18
CA ASP A 17 -9.46 12.13 25.24
C ASP A 17 -10.63 12.35 26.21
N ALA A 18 -11.85 12.48 25.71
CA ALA A 18 -13.05 12.61 26.53
C ALA A 18 -13.36 11.34 27.34
N ASP A 19 -13.22 10.17 26.74
CA ASP A 19 -13.45 8.88 27.41
C ASP A 19 -12.43 8.61 28.52
N LEU A 20 -11.17 9.00 28.33
CA LEU A 20 -10.14 8.90 29.36
C LEU A 20 -10.35 9.94 30.47
N ALA A 21 -10.67 11.19 30.12
CA ALA A 21 -10.91 12.25 31.09
C ALA A 21 -12.12 11.98 32.00
N SER A 22 -13.17 11.34 31.45
CA SER A 22 -14.36 10.96 32.20
C SER A 22 -14.18 9.69 33.06
N GLY A 23 -13.08 8.96 32.89
CA GLY A 23 -12.83 7.69 33.55
C GLY A 23 -13.65 6.52 32.96
N LYS A 24 -14.28 6.70 31.81
CA LYS A 24 -14.99 5.63 31.10
C LYS A 24 -14.04 4.49 30.72
N HIS A 25 -12.81 4.84 30.34
CA HIS A 25 -11.71 3.93 30.12
C HIS A 25 -10.46 4.41 30.86
N THR A 26 -9.66 3.47 31.37
CA THR A 26 -8.39 3.75 32.03
C THR A 26 -7.18 3.63 31.09
N SER A 27 -7.38 2.99 29.95
CA SER A 27 -6.38 2.78 28.89
C SER A 27 -7.08 2.68 27.54
N VAL A 28 -6.28 2.72 26.48
CA VAL A 28 -6.78 2.58 25.10
C VAL A 28 -6.36 1.24 24.54
N HIS A 29 -7.31 0.50 24.00
CA HIS A 29 -7.08 -0.78 23.34
C HIS A 29 -7.82 -0.81 22.01
N THR A 30 -7.08 -0.82 20.92
CA THR A 30 -7.56 -0.88 19.54
C THR A 30 -7.22 -2.23 18.91
N ARG A 31 -7.65 -2.46 17.68
CA ARG A 31 -7.26 -3.64 16.90
C ARG A 31 -7.29 -3.33 15.40
N PHE A 32 -6.49 -4.07 14.65
CA PHE A 32 -6.60 -4.19 13.21
C PHE A 32 -7.07 -5.61 12.89
N PRO A 33 -8.31 -5.78 12.33
CA PRO A 33 -8.94 -7.10 12.19
C PRO A 33 -9.09 -7.51 10.71
N PRO A 34 -8.01 -7.77 9.95
CA PRO A 34 -8.14 -8.13 8.55
C PRO A 34 -8.71 -9.53 8.37
N GLU A 35 -9.50 -9.74 7.29
CA GLU A 35 -9.80 -11.07 6.79
C GLU A 35 -8.56 -11.62 6.07
N PRO A 36 -8.09 -12.86 6.36
CA PRO A 36 -6.91 -13.43 5.69
C PRO A 36 -7.28 -14.03 4.31
N ASN A 37 -7.84 -13.20 3.44
CA ASN A 37 -8.41 -13.60 2.16
C ASN A 37 -7.88 -12.81 0.95
N GLY A 38 -6.80 -12.06 1.12
CA GLY A 38 -6.16 -11.25 0.08
C GLY A 38 -5.02 -10.39 0.60
N TYR A 39 -4.29 -9.79 -0.33
CA TYR A 39 -3.21 -8.86 -0.03
C TYR A 39 -3.76 -7.50 0.42
N LEU A 40 -3.07 -6.86 1.35
CA LEU A 40 -3.41 -5.52 1.81
C LEU A 40 -3.05 -4.47 0.74
N HIS A 41 -3.84 -3.41 0.68
CA HIS A 41 -3.59 -2.25 -0.17
C HIS A 41 -3.47 -0.97 0.65
N ILE A 42 -3.17 0.15 -0.01
CA ILE A 42 -2.95 1.46 0.63
C ILE A 42 -4.13 1.91 1.52
N GLY A 43 -5.36 1.49 1.21
CA GLY A 43 -6.53 1.75 2.07
C GLY A 43 -6.43 1.07 3.43
N HIS A 44 -5.89 -0.15 3.48
CA HIS A 44 -5.61 -0.85 4.74
C HIS A 44 -4.47 -0.18 5.52
N ALA A 45 -3.46 0.37 4.83
CA ALA A 45 -2.39 1.12 5.47
C ALA A 45 -2.93 2.31 6.29
N LYS A 46 -3.96 3.01 5.79
CA LYS A 46 -4.64 4.07 6.55
C LYS A 46 -5.22 3.54 7.86
N SER A 47 -5.89 2.39 7.82
CA SER A 47 -6.48 1.73 8.99
C SER A 47 -5.42 1.26 9.99
N ILE A 48 -4.33 0.68 9.48
CA ILE A 48 -3.17 0.25 10.29
C ILE A 48 -2.54 1.45 10.99
N CYS A 49 -2.19 2.49 10.24
CA CYS A 49 -1.59 3.70 10.80
C CYS A 49 -2.48 4.36 11.85
N LEU A 50 -3.80 4.33 11.67
CA LEU A 50 -4.74 4.89 12.63
C LEU A 50 -4.80 4.06 13.92
N ASN A 51 -5.06 2.77 13.82
CA ASN A 51 -5.24 1.91 14.99
C ASN A 51 -3.95 1.75 15.81
N PHE A 52 -2.84 1.44 15.14
CA PHE A 52 -1.53 1.31 15.81
C PHE A 52 -0.98 2.67 16.25
N GLY A 53 -1.18 3.73 15.45
CA GLY A 53 -0.77 5.07 15.82
C GLY A 53 -1.49 5.60 17.06
N ILE A 54 -2.78 5.34 17.20
CA ILE A 54 -3.54 5.66 18.43
C ILE A 54 -2.95 4.89 19.62
N ALA A 55 -2.72 3.58 19.48
CA ALA A 55 -2.13 2.80 20.55
C ALA A 55 -0.78 3.38 21.01
N GLN A 56 0.08 3.76 20.07
CA GLN A 56 1.38 4.40 20.38
C GLN A 56 1.21 5.75 21.07
N ASP A 57 0.34 6.64 20.55
CA ASP A 57 0.15 8.00 21.08
C ASP A 57 -0.43 8.00 22.50
N TYR A 58 -1.25 7.02 22.84
CA TYR A 58 -1.87 6.90 24.16
C TYR A 58 -1.22 5.86 25.07
N GLN A 59 -0.06 5.30 24.68
CA GLN A 59 0.63 4.25 25.43
C GLN A 59 -0.30 3.05 25.74
N GLY A 60 -1.19 2.77 24.80
CA GLY A 60 -2.17 1.71 24.85
C GLY A 60 -1.72 0.45 24.10
N GLN A 61 -2.68 -0.35 23.71
CA GLN A 61 -2.48 -1.61 22.99
C GLN A 61 -3.19 -1.61 21.66
N CYS A 62 -2.66 -2.37 20.69
CA CYS A 62 -3.32 -2.68 19.43
C CYS A 62 -3.12 -4.15 19.09
N ASN A 63 -4.21 -4.89 18.99
CA ASN A 63 -4.17 -6.30 18.58
C ASN A 63 -4.15 -6.43 17.05
N LEU A 64 -3.46 -7.46 16.57
CA LEU A 64 -3.71 -8.00 15.23
C LEU A 64 -4.63 -9.21 15.39
N ARG A 65 -5.84 -9.13 14.84
CA ARG A 65 -6.82 -10.22 14.84
C ARG A 65 -7.22 -10.58 13.43
N PHE A 66 -6.99 -11.82 13.05
CA PHE A 66 -7.53 -12.34 11.81
C PHE A 66 -9.01 -12.69 11.99
N ASP A 67 -9.85 -12.05 11.19
CA ASP A 67 -11.26 -12.41 11.08
C ASP A 67 -11.40 -13.59 10.12
N ASP A 68 -11.23 -14.78 10.68
CA ASP A 68 -11.20 -16.06 9.99
C ASP A 68 -12.52 -16.85 10.16
N THR A 69 -13.64 -16.18 9.93
CA THR A 69 -14.98 -16.78 10.02
C THR A 69 -15.44 -17.51 8.76
N ASN A 70 -14.72 -17.37 7.65
CA ASN A 70 -15.08 -17.98 6.37
C ASN A 70 -14.07 -19.04 5.92
N PRO A 71 -14.33 -20.35 6.14
CA PRO A 71 -13.36 -21.41 5.89
C PRO A 71 -12.94 -21.60 4.44
N GLU A 72 -13.70 -21.06 3.46
CA GLU A 72 -13.44 -21.29 2.03
C GLU A 72 -12.47 -20.29 1.40
N LYS A 73 -12.16 -19.17 2.06
CA LYS A 73 -11.47 -18.05 1.44
C LYS A 73 -10.15 -17.70 2.11
N GLU A 74 -9.78 -18.40 3.16
CA GLU A 74 -8.68 -18.07 4.04
C GLU A 74 -7.45 -18.90 3.70
N ASP A 75 -6.28 -18.24 3.60
CA ASP A 75 -5.03 -18.88 3.25
C ASP A 75 -3.89 -18.37 4.15
N ILE A 76 -2.99 -19.28 4.52
CA ILE A 76 -1.77 -18.98 5.27
C ILE A 76 -0.89 -17.96 4.54
N GLU A 77 -0.85 -17.97 3.21
CA GLU A 77 -0.11 -17.00 2.43
C GLU A 77 -0.54 -15.56 2.76
N TYR A 78 -1.85 -15.32 2.87
CA TYR A 78 -2.36 -13.99 3.21
C TYR A 78 -2.06 -13.62 4.67
N VAL A 79 -2.14 -14.58 5.59
CA VAL A 79 -1.76 -14.34 7.00
C VAL A 79 -0.32 -13.85 7.09
N GLU A 80 0.63 -14.54 6.45
CA GLU A 80 2.05 -14.15 6.47
C GLU A 80 2.29 -12.81 5.74
N SER A 81 1.62 -12.57 4.63
CA SER A 81 1.71 -11.28 3.92
C SER A 81 1.23 -10.12 4.79
N ILE A 82 0.10 -10.28 5.48
CA ILE A 82 -0.48 -9.25 6.37
C ILE A 82 0.46 -8.95 7.55
N LYS A 83 1.02 -9.98 8.18
CA LYS A 83 2.02 -9.82 9.26
C LYS A 83 3.23 -9.02 8.78
N ASN A 84 3.76 -9.40 7.62
CA ASN A 84 4.90 -8.71 7.01
C ASN A 84 4.58 -7.25 6.69
N ASP A 85 3.40 -6.96 6.18
CA ASP A 85 2.98 -5.60 5.84
C ASP A 85 2.84 -4.70 7.09
N VAL A 86 2.26 -5.20 8.18
CA VAL A 86 2.16 -4.46 9.45
C VAL A 86 3.55 -4.17 10.00
N ASN A 87 4.44 -5.17 10.04
CA ASN A 87 5.81 -4.99 10.50
C ASN A 87 6.60 -4.04 9.59
N TRP A 88 6.46 -4.16 8.28
CA TRP A 88 7.13 -3.27 7.33
C TRP A 88 6.70 -1.81 7.51
N LEU A 89 5.41 -1.56 7.80
CA LEU A 89 4.94 -0.22 8.11
C LEU A 89 5.52 0.36 9.42
N GLY A 90 6.25 -0.45 10.20
CA GLY A 90 6.91 -0.04 11.42
C GLY A 90 6.05 -0.20 12.68
N PHE A 91 5.07 -1.10 12.64
CA PHE A 91 4.20 -1.38 13.77
C PHE A 91 4.38 -2.80 14.30
N GLU A 92 4.15 -2.95 15.58
CA GLU A 92 4.12 -4.23 16.28
C GLU A 92 2.78 -4.35 17.02
N TRP A 93 2.16 -5.51 16.94
CA TRP A 93 0.93 -5.79 17.68
C TRP A 93 1.20 -6.20 19.11
N SER A 94 0.22 -6.01 19.95
CA SER A 94 0.29 -6.33 21.37
C SER A 94 -0.03 -7.81 21.61
N GLY A 95 0.80 -8.50 22.38
CA GLY A 95 0.58 -9.91 22.74
C GLY A 95 0.64 -10.88 21.56
N GLU A 96 -0.11 -11.95 21.68
CA GLU A 96 -0.22 -12.97 20.63
C GLU A 96 -1.19 -12.54 19.52
N ILE A 97 -1.03 -13.11 18.34
CA ILE A 97 -1.98 -12.92 17.25
C ILE A 97 -3.31 -13.57 17.62
N CYS A 98 -4.38 -12.80 17.46
CA CYS A 98 -5.73 -13.29 17.71
C CYS A 98 -6.35 -13.82 16.41
N TYR A 99 -7.18 -14.86 16.56
CA TYR A 99 -8.02 -15.39 15.48
C TYR A 99 -9.45 -15.45 15.98
N SER A 100 -10.42 -15.03 15.18
CA SER A 100 -11.84 -15.15 15.53
C SER A 100 -12.22 -16.61 15.79
N SER A 101 -11.60 -17.55 15.10
CA SER A 101 -11.78 -19.00 15.32
C SER A 101 -11.34 -19.48 16.70
N ASN A 102 -10.46 -18.77 17.40
CA ASN A 102 -10.11 -19.10 18.80
C ASN A 102 -11.30 -18.94 19.75
N TYR A 103 -12.31 -18.20 19.33
CA TYR A 103 -13.50 -17.89 20.13
C TYR A 103 -14.73 -18.70 19.73
N PHE A 104 -14.64 -19.63 18.77
CA PHE A 104 -15.80 -20.38 18.24
C PHE A 104 -16.59 -21.11 19.32
N ASP A 105 -15.94 -21.71 20.31
CA ASP A 105 -16.64 -22.36 21.44
C ASP A 105 -17.42 -21.34 22.27
N LYS A 106 -16.87 -20.13 22.52
CA LYS A 106 -17.55 -19.06 23.27
C LYS A 106 -18.68 -18.45 22.43
N LEU A 107 -18.46 -18.24 21.14
CA LEU A 107 -19.46 -17.73 20.20
C LEU A 107 -20.67 -18.66 20.14
N TYR A 108 -20.44 -19.98 20.11
CA TYR A 108 -21.51 -20.97 20.21
C TYR A 108 -22.28 -20.83 21.51
N GLY A 109 -21.60 -20.66 22.64
CA GLY A 109 -22.21 -20.42 23.95
C GLY A 109 -23.09 -19.17 23.99
N PHE A 110 -22.64 -18.06 23.39
CA PHE A 110 -23.44 -16.83 23.29
C PHE A 110 -24.64 -16.98 22.35
N ALA A 111 -24.53 -17.78 21.28
CA ALA A 111 -25.67 -18.12 20.44
C ALA A 111 -26.74 -18.90 21.22
N ILE A 112 -26.33 -19.88 22.00
CA ILE A 112 -27.21 -20.62 22.94
C ILE A 112 -27.88 -19.67 23.96
N GLU A 113 -27.13 -18.71 24.49
CA GLU A 113 -27.68 -17.69 25.41
C GLU A 113 -28.79 -16.88 24.75
N LEU A 114 -28.59 -16.43 23.49
CA LEU A 114 -29.61 -15.69 22.73
C LEU A 114 -30.85 -16.55 22.48
N ILE A 115 -30.70 -17.84 22.15
CA ILE A 115 -31.82 -18.77 21.98
C ILE A 115 -32.60 -18.91 23.31
N ASN A 116 -31.90 -19.11 24.42
CA ASN A 116 -32.54 -19.24 25.75
C ASN A 116 -33.31 -17.99 26.17
N LYS A 117 -32.88 -16.80 25.71
CA LYS A 117 -33.56 -15.52 25.93
C LYS A 117 -34.73 -15.28 24.95
N GLY A 118 -34.96 -16.19 23.99
CA GLY A 118 -35.95 -16.02 22.96
C GLY A 118 -35.57 -14.93 21.91
N LEU A 119 -34.27 -14.62 21.80
CA LEU A 119 -33.70 -13.60 20.94
C LEU A 119 -33.00 -14.15 19.68
N ALA A 120 -33.05 -15.44 19.47
CA ALA A 120 -32.59 -16.10 18.27
C ALA A 120 -33.46 -17.31 17.95
N TYR A 121 -33.59 -17.65 16.67
CA TYR A 121 -34.37 -18.78 16.20
C TYR A 121 -33.72 -19.42 14.97
N VAL A 122 -33.93 -20.72 14.80
CA VAL A 122 -33.53 -21.47 13.61
C VAL A 122 -34.56 -21.25 12.52
N ASP A 123 -34.09 -20.79 11.36
CA ASP A 123 -34.93 -20.53 10.17
C ASP A 123 -34.64 -21.57 9.08
N GLU A 124 -35.69 -22.05 8.44
CA GLU A 124 -35.63 -23.00 7.31
C GLU A 124 -35.98 -22.36 5.97
N LEU A 125 -36.11 -21.04 5.90
CA LEU A 125 -36.27 -20.35 4.63
C LEU A 125 -35.02 -20.49 3.79
N SER A 126 -35.20 -20.72 2.48
CA SER A 126 -34.07 -20.67 1.54
C SER A 126 -33.47 -19.27 1.46
N PRO A 127 -32.24 -19.11 0.97
CA PRO A 127 -31.63 -17.79 0.75
C PRO A 127 -32.50 -16.86 -0.11
N GLU A 128 -33.19 -17.39 -1.11
CA GLU A 128 -34.11 -16.65 -1.99
C GLU A 128 -35.34 -16.18 -1.21
N GLN A 129 -35.95 -17.08 -0.44
CA GLN A 129 -37.11 -16.76 0.42
C GLN A 129 -36.73 -15.74 1.49
N MET A 130 -35.57 -15.90 2.14
CA MET A 130 -35.10 -14.93 3.13
C MET A 130 -34.93 -13.53 2.50
N ARG A 131 -34.44 -13.45 1.28
CA ARG A 131 -34.28 -12.21 0.52
C ARG A 131 -35.63 -11.54 0.23
N GLU A 132 -36.64 -12.33 -0.16
CA GLU A 132 -37.99 -11.86 -0.36
C GLU A 132 -38.65 -11.39 0.95
N TYR A 133 -38.55 -12.19 2.02
CA TYR A 133 -39.13 -11.86 3.34
C TYR A 133 -38.48 -10.63 3.98
N ARG A 134 -37.22 -10.38 3.71
CA ARG A 134 -36.52 -9.20 4.24
C ARG A 134 -37.09 -7.88 3.73
N GLY A 135 -37.74 -7.87 2.56
CA GLY A 135 -38.27 -6.67 1.94
C GLY A 135 -37.20 -5.78 1.31
N THR A 136 -37.53 -4.51 1.13
CA THR A 136 -36.67 -3.50 0.50
C THR A 136 -36.43 -2.31 1.44
N LEU A 137 -35.67 -1.32 0.99
CA LEU A 137 -35.46 -0.07 1.75
C LEU A 137 -36.76 0.70 1.98
N THR A 138 -37.74 0.52 1.10
CA THR A 138 -39.05 1.21 1.14
C THR A 138 -40.21 0.32 1.62
N GLU A 139 -40.00 -0.99 1.68
CA GLU A 139 -41.01 -1.94 2.12
C GLU A 139 -40.52 -2.71 3.34
N ALA A 140 -41.34 -2.82 4.37
CA ALA A 140 -41.04 -3.61 5.56
C ALA A 140 -40.89 -5.10 5.22
N GLY A 141 -40.08 -5.78 6.01
CA GLY A 141 -39.96 -7.25 5.92
C GLY A 141 -41.16 -7.96 6.50
N LYS A 142 -41.25 -9.26 6.21
CA LYS A 142 -42.27 -10.18 6.74
C LYS A 142 -41.64 -11.12 7.75
N HIS A 143 -42.40 -11.52 8.76
CA HIS A 143 -41.96 -12.55 9.70
C HIS A 143 -41.84 -13.90 8.99
N SER A 144 -40.72 -14.61 9.27
CA SER A 144 -40.60 -16.01 8.89
C SER A 144 -41.65 -16.86 9.61
N PRO A 145 -42.24 -17.90 8.96
CA PRO A 145 -43.12 -18.85 9.64
C PRO A 145 -42.43 -19.59 10.81
N TYR A 146 -41.11 -19.59 10.87
CA TYR A 146 -40.31 -20.27 11.91
C TYR A 146 -39.91 -19.33 13.06
N ARG A 147 -40.25 -18.07 12.97
CA ARG A 147 -39.80 -17.02 13.93
C ARG A 147 -40.25 -17.26 15.37
N ASP A 148 -41.41 -17.87 15.55
CA ASP A 148 -42.04 -18.07 16.86
C ASP A 148 -41.93 -19.51 17.38
N ARG A 149 -40.94 -20.27 16.91
CA ARG A 149 -40.58 -21.58 17.47
C ARG A 149 -40.25 -21.47 18.98
N SER A 150 -40.53 -22.53 19.72
CA SER A 150 -40.14 -22.59 21.14
C SER A 150 -38.62 -22.59 21.33
N VAL A 151 -38.17 -22.20 22.51
CA VAL A 151 -36.74 -22.22 22.86
C VAL A 151 -36.19 -23.64 22.75
N GLU A 152 -36.92 -24.63 23.21
CA GLU A 152 -36.53 -26.04 23.22
C GLU A 152 -36.33 -26.54 21.77
N GLU A 153 -37.26 -26.25 20.89
CA GLU A 153 -37.16 -26.65 19.47
C GLU A 153 -35.95 -25.99 18.79
N ASN A 154 -35.74 -24.69 19.03
CA ASN A 154 -34.59 -23.95 18.49
C ASN A 154 -33.25 -24.53 19.01
N LEU A 155 -33.15 -24.88 20.26
CA LEU A 155 -31.95 -25.53 20.82
C LEU A 155 -31.68 -26.89 20.18
N GLU A 156 -32.71 -27.72 20.02
CA GLU A 156 -32.59 -29.04 19.37
C GLU A 156 -32.10 -28.89 17.92
N LEU A 157 -32.72 -27.98 17.15
CA LEU A 157 -32.35 -27.75 15.74
C LEU A 157 -30.97 -27.16 15.60
N PHE A 158 -30.56 -26.24 16.47
CA PHE A 158 -29.22 -25.67 16.44
C PHE A 158 -28.14 -26.69 16.80
N GLU A 159 -28.43 -27.62 17.70
CA GLU A 159 -27.55 -28.75 18.00
C GLU A 159 -27.43 -29.71 16.80
N LYS A 160 -28.51 -30.00 16.09
CA LYS A 160 -28.48 -30.78 14.84
C LYS A 160 -27.63 -30.11 13.77
N MET A 161 -27.72 -28.78 13.62
CA MET A 161 -26.86 -28.01 12.72
C MET A 161 -25.38 -28.20 13.08
N LYS A 162 -25.03 -28.07 14.37
CA LYS A 162 -23.66 -28.28 14.88
C LYS A 162 -23.13 -29.68 14.65
N ASN A 163 -23.99 -30.70 14.79
CA ASN A 163 -23.63 -32.12 14.64
C ASN A 163 -23.51 -32.58 13.19
N GLY A 164 -23.74 -31.67 12.20
CA GLY A 164 -23.64 -31.99 10.78
C GLY A 164 -24.83 -32.77 10.23
N GLU A 165 -25.97 -32.75 10.91
CA GLU A 165 -27.19 -33.44 10.51
C GLU A 165 -28.05 -32.62 9.53
N VAL A 166 -27.62 -31.39 9.22
CA VAL A 166 -28.34 -30.43 8.36
C VAL A 166 -27.48 -30.06 7.17
N GLU A 167 -28.03 -30.17 5.97
CA GLU A 167 -27.34 -29.76 4.72
C GLU A 167 -27.18 -28.23 4.62
N GLU A 168 -26.17 -27.81 3.88
CA GLU A 168 -25.95 -26.39 3.58
C GLU A 168 -27.17 -25.74 2.95
N GLY A 169 -27.49 -24.52 3.38
CA GLY A 169 -28.62 -23.73 2.86
C GLY A 169 -30.01 -24.19 3.32
N LYS A 170 -30.12 -25.24 4.15
CA LYS A 170 -31.42 -25.75 4.67
C LYS A 170 -31.84 -25.05 5.96
N MET A 171 -30.90 -24.71 6.80
CA MET A 171 -31.14 -24.02 8.08
C MET A 171 -30.05 -22.98 8.34
N CYS A 172 -30.44 -21.93 9.05
CA CYS A 172 -29.52 -20.97 9.64
C CYS A 172 -30.06 -20.48 10.99
N LEU A 173 -29.21 -19.91 11.84
CA LEU A 173 -29.64 -19.22 13.04
C LEU A 173 -29.76 -17.73 12.77
N ARG A 174 -30.90 -17.15 13.10
CA ARG A 174 -31.19 -15.71 12.95
C ARG A 174 -31.40 -15.06 14.31
N ALA A 175 -30.91 -13.82 14.45
CA ALA A 175 -31.29 -12.98 15.58
C ALA A 175 -32.76 -12.54 15.41
N LYS A 176 -33.51 -12.53 16.50
CA LYS A 176 -34.91 -12.09 16.52
C LYS A 176 -34.99 -10.63 16.97
N ILE A 177 -35.05 -9.70 16.01
CA ILE A 177 -34.97 -8.26 16.26
C ILE A 177 -36.25 -7.56 15.78
N ASP A 178 -36.23 -6.99 14.58
CA ASP A 178 -37.35 -6.21 14.02
C ASP A 178 -37.39 -6.26 12.49
N MET A 179 -38.32 -7.03 11.94
CA MET A 179 -38.50 -7.14 10.48
C MET A 179 -39.03 -5.87 9.82
N SER A 180 -39.53 -4.89 10.61
CA SER A 180 -40.01 -3.60 10.12
C SER A 180 -38.94 -2.49 10.19
N SER A 181 -37.75 -2.78 10.73
CA SER A 181 -36.70 -1.80 10.90
C SER A 181 -36.35 -1.09 9.57
N PRO A 182 -36.13 0.21 9.58
CA PRO A 182 -35.59 0.91 8.40
C PRO A 182 -34.16 0.49 8.06
N PHE A 183 -33.46 -0.14 8.99
CA PHE A 183 -32.10 -0.66 8.80
C PHE A 183 -32.16 -2.15 8.45
N MET A 184 -31.70 -2.48 7.24
CA MET A 184 -31.76 -3.84 6.73
C MET A 184 -30.99 -4.84 7.62
N VAL A 185 -29.91 -4.39 8.23
CA VAL A 185 -29.06 -5.21 9.13
C VAL A 185 -29.79 -5.64 10.41
N MET A 186 -30.88 -4.94 10.79
CA MET A 186 -31.71 -5.23 11.98
C MET A 186 -32.92 -6.12 11.68
N ARG A 187 -33.15 -6.47 10.41
CA ARG A 187 -34.28 -7.32 10.00
C ARG A 187 -33.94 -8.82 10.15
N ASP A 188 -33.94 -9.29 11.37
CA ASP A 188 -33.61 -10.65 11.77
C ASP A 188 -32.39 -11.22 11.00
N PRO A 189 -31.18 -10.66 11.23
CA PRO A 189 -29.99 -11.05 10.50
C PRO A 189 -29.58 -12.50 10.81
N VAL A 190 -28.97 -13.16 9.83
CA VAL A 190 -28.33 -14.46 10.02
C VAL A 190 -27.09 -14.28 10.88
N ILE A 191 -26.94 -15.06 11.95
CA ILE A 191 -25.80 -15.03 12.85
C ILE A 191 -24.96 -16.32 12.79
N TYR A 192 -25.55 -17.47 12.35
CA TYR A 192 -24.86 -18.71 12.06
C TYR A 192 -25.36 -19.36 10.77
N ARG A 193 -24.46 -19.98 10.03
CA ARG A 193 -24.76 -20.77 8.82
C ARG A 193 -24.10 -22.14 8.88
N VAL A 194 -24.67 -23.10 8.17
CA VAL A 194 -24.06 -24.41 7.93
C VAL A 194 -23.08 -24.32 6.77
N ARG A 195 -21.88 -24.87 6.95
CA ARG A 195 -20.84 -24.93 5.92
C ARG A 195 -19.94 -26.13 6.15
N PHE A 196 -19.85 -27.01 5.16
CA PHE A 196 -18.95 -28.17 5.19
C PHE A 196 -17.66 -27.84 4.45
N ALA A 197 -16.72 -27.28 5.16
CA ALA A 197 -15.40 -26.94 4.62
C ALA A 197 -14.35 -27.05 5.73
N THR A 198 -13.14 -27.48 5.37
CA THR A 198 -12.01 -27.54 6.32
C THR A 198 -11.51 -26.13 6.61
N HIS A 199 -11.48 -25.76 7.88
CA HIS A 199 -11.01 -24.45 8.34
C HIS A 199 -9.51 -24.46 8.61
N HIS A 200 -8.78 -23.40 8.21
CA HIS A 200 -7.32 -23.35 8.31
C HIS A 200 -6.76 -23.48 9.75
N GLN A 201 -7.52 -23.10 10.78
CA GLN A 201 -7.14 -23.20 12.20
C GLN A 201 -7.84 -24.36 12.91
N THR A 202 -9.12 -24.58 12.69
CA THR A 202 -9.93 -25.53 13.46
C THR A 202 -10.16 -26.86 12.72
N GLY A 203 -9.68 -27.01 11.50
CA GLY A 203 -9.89 -28.21 10.69
C GLY A 203 -11.37 -28.51 10.46
N ASP A 204 -11.78 -29.74 10.69
CA ASP A 204 -13.15 -30.20 10.48
C ASP A 204 -13.97 -30.25 11.80
N LYS A 205 -13.51 -29.55 12.85
CA LYS A 205 -14.21 -29.49 14.15
C LYS A 205 -15.61 -28.89 14.03
N TRP A 206 -15.80 -27.92 13.16
CA TRP A 206 -17.03 -27.15 12.99
C TRP A 206 -17.62 -27.35 11.60
N CYS A 207 -18.94 -27.43 11.51
CA CYS A 207 -19.71 -27.35 10.28
C CYS A 207 -20.79 -26.25 10.33
N ILE A 208 -20.81 -25.48 11.43
CA ILE A 208 -21.54 -24.23 11.54
C ILE A 208 -20.55 -23.11 11.81
N TYR A 209 -20.72 -21.99 11.17
CA TYR A 209 -19.82 -20.85 11.25
C TYR A 209 -20.58 -19.57 11.58
N PRO A 210 -20.11 -18.78 12.55
CA PRO A 210 -20.74 -17.51 12.87
C PRO A 210 -20.55 -16.50 11.72
N MET A 211 -21.51 -15.61 11.57
CA MET A 211 -21.40 -14.51 10.62
C MET A 211 -20.56 -13.37 11.21
N TYR A 212 -19.98 -12.56 10.33
CA TYR A 212 -19.11 -11.44 10.70
C TYR A 212 -19.71 -10.54 11.78
N ASP A 213 -20.94 -10.05 11.58
CA ASP A 213 -21.56 -9.09 12.49
C ASP A 213 -21.76 -9.63 13.94
N PHE A 214 -21.95 -10.93 14.07
CA PHE A 214 -22.05 -11.59 15.37
C PHE A 214 -20.68 -11.82 16.00
N THR A 215 -19.70 -12.21 15.19
CA THR A 215 -18.35 -12.54 15.66
C THR A 215 -17.56 -11.31 16.06
N HIS A 216 -17.65 -10.26 15.27
CA HIS A 216 -16.79 -9.08 15.36
C HIS A 216 -16.93 -8.36 16.71
N CYS A 217 -18.16 -8.04 17.13
CA CYS A 217 -18.42 -7.36 18.39
C CYS A 217 -18.04 -8.20 19.61
N ILE A 218 -18.28 -9.51 19.55
CA ILE A 218 -17.95 -10.43 20.64
C ILE A 218 -16.44 -10.62 20.74
N SER A 219 -15.74 -10.75 19.62
CA SER A 219 -14.28 -10.81 19.60
C SER A 219 -13.66 -9.55 20.19
N ASP A 220 -14.16 -8.37 19.82
CA ASP A 220 -13.73 -7.10 20.40
C ASP A 220 -13.92 -7.10 21.93
N ALA A 221 -15.07 -7.54 22.42
CA ALA A 221 -15.34 -7.60 23.85
C ALA A 221 -14.46 -8.62 24.59
N LEU A 222 -14.23 -9.81 24.01
CA LEU A 222 -13.36 -10.84 24.60
C LEU A 222 -11.90 -10.41 24.68
N GLU A 223 -11.45 -9.57 23.77
CA GLU A 223 -10.10 -8.99 23.73
C GLU A 223 -9.95 -7.72 24.58
N GLY A 224 -11.03 -7.20 25.15
CA GLY A 224 -11.00 -5.98 25.96
C GLY A 224 -10.79 -4.70 25.14
N ILE A 225 -11.22 -4.71 23.88
CA ILE A 225 -11.12 -3.53 23.00
C ILE A 225 -11.99 -2.40 23.56
N THR A 226 -11.43 -1.19 23.64
CA THR A 226 -12.14 0.00 24.11
C THR A 226 -12.78 0.76 22.95
N HIS A 227 -12.02 0.98 21.89
CA HIS A 227 -12.41 1.72 20.70
C HIS A 227 -12.26 0.83 19.48
N SER A 228 -13.39 0.38 18.96
CA SER A 228 -13.50 -0.45 17.76
C SER A 228 -13.59 0.46 16.52
N ILE A 229 -12.46 0.68 15.86
CA ILE A 229 -12.34 1.67 14.78
C ILE A 229 -12.42 0.96 13.42
N CYS A 230 -13.35 1.37 12.55
CA CYS A 230 -13.59 0.79 11.23
C CYS A 230 -13.96 1.86 10.20
N THR A 231 -14.20 1.45 8.96
CA THR A 231 -14.59 2.36 7.88
C THR A 231 -16.10 2.65 7.88
N LEU A 232 -16.52 3.76 7.24
CA LEU A 232 -17.93 4.21 7.18
C LEU A 232 -18.88 3.18 6.58
N GLU A 233 -18.41 2.24 5.80
CA GLU A 233 -19.24 1.17 5.23
C GLU A 233 -19.91 0.29 6.31
N PHE A 234 -19.37 0.26 7.53
CA PHE A 234 -19.93 -0.46 8.68
C PHE A 234 -20.81 0.40 9.59
N MET A 235 -21.15 1.63 9.20
CA MET A 235 -21.90 2.54 10.04
C MET A 235 -23.28 1.99 10.43
N ASP A 236 -23.98 1.37 9.50
CA ASP A 236 -25.29 0.76 9.79
C ASP A 236 -25.15 -0.51 10.63
N ASN A 237 -24.05 -1.23 10.47
CA ASN A 237 -23.77 -2.46 11.23
C ASN A 237 -23.53 -2.19 12.72
N ARG A 238 -23.17 -0.96 13.11
CA ARG A 238 -23.03 -0.57 14.52
C ARG A 238 -24.28 -0.86 15.36
N ARG A 239 -25.46 -0.75 14.78
CA ARG A 239 -26.72 -1.06 15.47
C ARG A 239 -26.81 -2.51 15.89
N LEU A 240 -26.39 -3.41 14.99
CA LEU A 240 -26.33 -4.83 15.29
C LEU A 240 -25.19 -5.16 16.27
N TYR A 241 -24.06 -4.50 16.12
CA TYR A 241 -22.92 -4.58 17.05
C TYR A 241 -23.36 -4.28 18.49
N ASP A 242 -24.02 -3.14 18.69
CA ASP A 242 -24.53 -2.72 20.00
C ASP A 242 -25.62 -3.69 20.50
N TRP A 243 -26.58 -4.07 19.65
CA TRP A 243 -27.65 -5.00 20.00
C TRP A 243 -27.12 -6.36 20.50
N VAL A 244 -26.14 -6.91 19.84
CA VAL A 244 -25.55 -8.21 20.27
C VAL A 244 -24.93 -8.09 21.66
N LEU A 245 -24.09 -7.07 21.87
CA LEU A 245 -23.42 -6.88 23.17
C LEU A 245 -24.39 -6.58 24.31
N GLU A 246 -25.48 -5.85 24.05
CA GLU A 246 -26.52 -5.56 25.04
C GLU A 246 -27.34 -6.79 25.44
N ASN A 247 -27.37 -7.84 24.60
CA ASN A 247 -28.23 -9.00 24.80
C ASN A 247 -27.48 -10.28 25.23
N ILE A 248 -26.16 -10.23 25.33
CA ILE A 248 -25.33 -11.33 25.86
C ILE A 248 -24.68 -10.94 27.19
N THR A 249 -24.26 -11.94 27.95
CA THR A 249 -23.58 -11.72 29.25
C THR A 249 -22.07 -11.63 29.01
N ILE A 250 -21.56 -10.44 28.87
CA ILE A 250 -20.14 -10.14 28.65
C ILE A 250 -19.75 -8.85 29.37
N ASP A 251 -18.59 -8.84 30.04
CA ASP A 251 -18.18 -7.74 30.90
C ASP A 251 -17.74 -6.49 30.13
N CYS A 252 -16.96 -6.68 29.07
CA CYS A 252 -16.43 -5.58 28.26
C CYS A 252 -17.48 -5.10 27.25
N GLN A 253 -17.65 -3.79 27.17
CA GLN A 253 -18.56 -3.13 26.25
C GLN A 253 -17.77 -2.20 25.31
N PRO A 254 -17.11 -2.73 24.27
CA PRO A 254 -16.44 -1.91 23.27
C PRO A 254 -17.45 -1.07 22.49
N ARG A 255 -16.99 0.04 21.92
CA ARG A 255 -17.82 0.86 21.05
C ARG A 255 -17.19 1.03 19.68
N GLN A 256 -18.01 0.90 18.64
CA GLN A 256 -17.60 1.09 17.26
C GLN A 256 -17.60 2.58 16.87
N TYR A 257 -16.54 3.01 16.19
CA TYR A 257 -16.38 4.34 15.60
C TYR A 257 -15.94 4.20 14.16
N GLU A 258 -16.54 5.00 13.28
CA GLU A 258 -16.31 4.88 11.84
C GLU A 258 -15.62 6.13 11.28
N PHE A 259 -14.75 5.92 10.31
CA PHE A 259 -14.05 6.96 9.57
C PHE A 259 -14.10 6.68 8.06
N SER A 260 -13.86 7.73 7.25
CA SER A 260 -13.87 7.61 5.79
C SER A 260 -12.77 6.68 5.29
N ARG A 261 -13.15 5.79 4.37
CA ARG A 261 -12.16 4.97 3.65
C ARG A 261 -11.28 5.84 2.75
N LEU A 262 -10.10 5.33 2.39
CA LEU A 262 -9.24 5.96 1.40
C LEU A 262 -9.72 5.60 -0.02
N ASN A 263 -10.09 6.61 -0.79
CA ASN A 263 -10.23 6.51 -2.25
C ASN A 263 -9.05 7.28 -2.86
N LEU A 264 -8.26 6.63 -3.69
CA LEU A 264 -7.08 7.19 -4.33
C LEU A 264 -7.30 7.25 -5.83
N GLU A 265 -7.00 8.41 -6.44
CA GLU A 265 -7.08 8.58 -7.89
C GLU A 265 -6.18 7.59 -8.64
N TYR A 266 -6.53 7.32 -9.89
CA TYR A 266 -5.80 6.44 -10.80
C TYR A 266 -5.58 5.02 -10.27
N THR A 267 -6.44 4.56 -9.34
CA THR A 267 -6.37 3.22 -8.76
C THR A 267 -7.75 2.56 -8.69
N VAL A 268 -7.74 1.24 -8.62
CA VAL A 268 -8.87 0.44 -8.16
C VAL A 268 -8.46 -0.26 -6.87
N MET A 269 -9.35 -0.30 -5.86
CA MET A 269 -9.07 -0.91 -4.57
C MET A 269 -10.04 -2.03 -4.20
N SER A 270 -11.08 -2.26 -5.01
CA SER A 270 -11.97 -3.39 -4.76
C SER A 270 -11.23 -4.71 -5.03
N LYS A 271 -11.35 -5.66 -4.11
CA LYS A 271 -10.71 -6.97 -4.21
C LYS A 271 -11.02 -7.67 -5.54
N ARG A 272 -12.27 -7.60 -6.01
CA ARG A 272 -12.68 -8.21 -7.27
C ARG A 272 -11.91 -7.65 -8.46
N LYS A 273 -11.75 -6.32 -8.54
CA LYS A 273 -11.02 -5.66 -9.64
C LYS A 273 -9.51 -5.92 -9.56
N LEU A 274 -8.94 -5.90 -8.35
CA LEU A 274 -7.53 -6.24 -8.15
C LEU A 274 -7.25 -7.69 -8.55
N ASN A 275 -8.11 -8.61 -8.15
CA ASN A 275 -8.00 -10.01 -8.54
C ASN A 275 -8.10 -10.19 -10.06
N GLN A 276 -8.99 -9.46 -10.74
CA GLN A 276 -9.12 -9.50 -12.20
C GLN A 276 -7.82 -9.03 -12.88
N LEU A 277 -7.18 -7.96 -12.42
CA LEU A 277 -5.89 -7.51 -12.95
C LEU A 277 -4.82 -8.62 -12.90
N VAL A 278 -4.79 -9.37 -11.81
CA VAL A 278 -3.82 -10.46 -11.61
C VAL A 278 -4.18 -11.69 -12.44
N THR A 279 -5.43 -12.15 -12.39
CA THR A 279 -5.86 -13.39 -13.06
C THR A 279 -5.90 -13.28 -14.57
N GLU A 280 -6.16 -12.09 -15.11
CA GLU A 280 -6.11 -11.81 -16.55
C GLU A 280 -4.70 -11.41 -17.04
N ASN A 281 -3.68 -11.49 -16.18
CA ASN A 281 -2.29 -11.13 -16.49
C ASN A 281 -2.11 -9.70 -17.02
N LEU A 282 -2.93 -8.76 -16.57
CA LEU A 282 -2.82 -7.34 -16.88
C LEU A 282 -1.69 -6.67 -16.07
N VAL A 283 -1.33 -7.30 -14.97
CA VAL A 283 -0.17 -6.98 -14.14
C VAL A 283 0.59 -8.26 -13.78
N ASN A 284 1.84 -8.13 -13.31
CA ASN A 284 2.73 -9.25 -13.00
C ASN A 284 2.57 -9.78 -11.56
N GLY A 285 1.33 -9.98 -11.12
CA GLY A 285 1.03 -10.49 -9.79
C GLY A 285 0.66 -9.41 -8.79
N TRP A 286 0.41 -9.82 -7.55
CA TRP A 286 -0.06 -8.97 -6.47
C TRP A 286 0.96 -7.93 -5.99
N ASP A 287 2.24 -8.20 -6.20
CA ASP A 287 3.34 -7.30 -5.87
C ASP A 287 3.87 -6.51 -7.08
N ASP A 288 3.13 -6.46 -8.17
CA ASP A 288 3.48 -5.61 -9.31
C ASP A 288 3.61 -4.16 -8.84
N PRO A 289 4.71 -3.47 -9.18
CA PRO A 289 4.93 -2.07 -8.76
C PRO A 289 3.86 -1.07 -9.20
N ARG A 290 2.96 -1.44 -10.11
CA ARG A 290 1.80 -0.62 -10.53
C ARG A 290 0.57 -0.83 -9.68
N MET A 291 0.55 -1.86 -8.85
CA MET A 291 -0.57 -2.20 -7.96
C MET A 291 -0.56 -1.29 -6.72
N PRO A 292 -1.76 -0.93 -6.19
CA PRO A 292 -1.87 -0.17 -4.95
C PRO A 292 -1.73 -1.04 -3.70
N THR A 293 -1.34 -2.30 -3.84
CA THR A 293 -1.03 -3.20 -2.72
C THR A 293 0.19 -2.71 -1.96
N ILE A 294 0.26 -2.99 -0.65
CA ILE A 294 1.43 -2.63 0.15
C ILE A 294 2.68 -3.32 -0.40
N SER A 295 2.57 -4.59 -0.78
CA SER A 295 3.67 -5.33 -1.42
C SER A 295 4.11 -4.72 -2.75
N GLY A 296 3.19 -4.24 -3.57
CA GLY A 296 3.49 -3.54 -4.83
C GLY A 296 4.19 -2.20 -4.60
N LEU A 297 3.68 -1.39 -3.68
CA LEU A 297 4.29 -0.11 -3.30
C LEU A 297 5.71 -0.32 -2.75
N ARG A 298 5.89 -1.30 -1.87
CA ARG A 298 7.19 -1.67 -1.32
C ARG A 298 8.18 -2.09 -2.40
N ARG A 299 7.80 -2.98 -3.32
CA ARG A 299 8.64 -3.41 -4.45
C ARG A 299 8.96 -2.25 -5.39
N ARG A 300 8.07 -1.27 -5.53
CA ARG A 300 8.32 -0.05 -6.30
C ARG A 300 9.33 0.89 -5.64
N GLY A 301 9.59 0.73 -4.35
CA GLY A 301 10.54 1.54 -3.58
C GLY A 301 9.91 2.60 -2.67
N PHE A 302 8.60 2.52 -2.41
CA PHE A 302 7.98 3.32 -1.36
C PHE A 302 8.52 2.92 0.00
N THR A 303 8.69 3.88 0.88
CA THR A 303 9.19 3.67 2.23
C THR A 303 8.04 3.62 3.24
N PRO A 304 8.20 2.90 4.36
CA PRO A 304 7.23 2.95 5.45
C PRO A 304 6.96 4.37 5.95
N ALA A 305 8.00 5.20 6.05
CA ALA A 305 7.89 6.59 6.48
C ALA A 305 7.01 7.40 5.54
N SER A 306 7.15 7.24 4.21
CA SER A 306 6.33 7.94 3.22
C SER A 306 4.85 7.54 3.29
N ILE A 307 4.55 6.27 3.52
CA ILE A 307 3.17 5.77 3.67
C ILE A 307 2.55 6.32 4.96
N ARG A 308 3.27 6.29 6.07
CA ARG A 308 2.79 6.88 7.34
C ARG A 308 2.55 8.38 7.22
N GLU A 309 3.48 9.10 6.57
CA GLU A 309 3.33 10.53 6.33
C GLU A 309 2.12 10.83 5.44
N PHE A 310 1.91 10.05 4.39
CA PHE A 310 0.72 10.16 3.56
C PHE A 310 -0.57 9.96 4.37
N CYS A 311 -0.66 8.90 5.17
CA CYS A 311 -1.81 8.65 6.03
C CYS A 311 -2.05 9.79 7.04
N LYS A 312 -0.97 10.41 7.56
CA LYS A 312 -1.05 11.57 8.45
C LYS A 312 -1.58 12.82 7.73
N ARG A 313 -1.09 13.11 6.51
CA ARG A 313 -1.50 14.30 5.72
C ARG A 313 -2.97 14.25 5.31
N ILE A 314 -3.47 13.10 4.89
CA ILE A 314 -4.87 12.95 4.48
C ILE A 314 -5.85 13.03 5.66
N GLY A 315 -5.38 12.79 6.88
CA GLY A 315 -6.17 12.89 8.09
C GLY A 315 -7.27 11.85 8.24
N VAL A 316 -8.11 12.04 9.26
CA VAL A 316 -9.23 11.14 9.62
C VAL A 316 -10.51 11.97 9.69
N THR A 317 -11.44 11.68 8.80
CA THR A 317 -12.72 12.39 8.67
C THR A 317 -13.90 11.42 8.56
N LYS A 318 -15.12 11.96 8.62
CA LYS A 318 -16.38 11.22 8.35
C LYS A 318 -16.92 11.47 6.94
N GLN A 319 -16.18 12.14 6.08
CA GLN A 319 -16.58 12.41 4.70
C GLN A 319 -15.71 11.60 3.75
N ASP A 320 -16.35 10.85 2.85
CA ASP A 320 -15.66 10.15 1.78
C ASP A 320 -15.13 11.17 0.77
N ASN A 321 -13.81 11.18 0.61
CA ASN A 321 -13.11 12.02 -0.34
C ASN A 321 -12.19 11.15 -1.21
N THR A 322 -12.03 11.54 -2.45
CA THR A 322 -10.97 11.00 -3.31
C THR A 322 -9.71 11.82 -3.12
N ILE A 323 -8.62 11.15 -2.82
CA ILE A 323 -7.30 11.76 -2.60
C ILE A 323 -6.53 11.72 -3.91
N GLU A 324 -5.91 12.83 -4.26
CA GLU A 324 -5.07 12.94 -5.44
C GLU A 324 -3.83 12.02 -5.33
N MET A 325 -3.52 11.31 -6.41
CA MET A 325 -2.30 10.48 -6.49
C MET A 325 -1.04 11.31 -6.25
N SER A 326 -1.04 12.56 -6.69
CA SER A 326 0.07 13.51 -6.47
C SER A 326 0.42 13.70 -4.98
N SER A 327 -0.55 13.57 -4.08
CA SER A 327 -0.31 13.64 -2.62
C SER A 327 0.53 12.48 -2.12
N LEU A 328 0.27 11.26 -2.58
CA LEU A 328 1.07 10.08 -2.26
C LEU A 328 2.47 10.19 -2.88
N GLU A 329 2.54 10.59 -4.15
CA GLU A 329 3.81 10.76 -4.87
C GLU A 329 4.67 11.87 -4.24
N SER A 330 4.06 12.94 -3.70
CA SER A 330 4.77 13.99 -2.97
C SER A 330 5.40 13.46 -1.68
N CYS A 331 4.69 12.65 -0.90
CA CYS A 331 5.22 12.08 0.34
C CYS A 331 6.48 11.23 0.09
N ILE A 332 6.47 10.36 -0.94
CA ILE A 332 7.65 9.57 -1.25
C ILE A 332 8.78 10.41 -1.82
N ARG A 333 8.45 11.42 -2.63
CA ARG A 333 9.46 12.32 -3.21
C ARG A 333 10.16 13.13 -2.11
N ASP A 334 9.42 13.64 -1.14
CA ASP A 334 9.97 14.38 0.00
C ASP A 334 10.90 13.49 0.84
N ASP A 335 10.45 12.26 1.17
CA ASP A 335 11.25 11.32 1.94
C ASP A 335 12.54 10.93 1.22
N LEU A 336 12.47 10.58 -0.06
CA LEU A 336 13.64 10.18 -0.84
C LEU A 336 14.57 11.35 -1.17
N ASN A 337 14.05 12.56 -1.34
CA ASN A 337 14.90 13.75 -1.49
C ASN A 337 15.80 13.95 -0.28
N GLU A 338 15.27 13.70 0.88
CA GLU A 338 15.99 13.85 2.17
C GLU A 338 16.91 12.66 2.47
N ASN A 339 16.49 11.43 2.17
CA ASN A 339 17.12 10.23 2.72
C ASN A 339 17.79 9.32 1.69
N ALA A 340 17.51 9.46 0.38
CA ALA A 340 18.11 8.60 -0.62
C ALA A 340 19.51 9.05 -1.03
N PRO A 341 20.51 8.17 -1.04
CA PRO A 341 21.81 8.47 -1.65
C PRO A 341 21.65 8.74 -3.14
N ARG A 342 22.54 9.59 -3.67
CA ARG A 342 22.64 9.89 -5.10
C ARG A 342 23.53 8.88 -5.78
N ALA A 343 23.19 8.56 -7.03
CA ALA A 343 24.02 7.76 -7.91
C ALA A 343 23.82 8.25 -9.36
N MET A 344 24.72 7.88 -10.23
CA MET A 344 24.59 8.21 -11.65
C MET A 344 24.22 6.97 -12.47
N ALA A 345 23.21 7.14 -13.32
CA ALA A 345 22.75 6.14 -14.27
C ALA A 345 22.37 6.82 -15.57
N VAL A 346 22.75 6.26 -16.68
CA VAL A 346 22.42 6.73 -18.03
C VAL A 346 21.42 5.76 -18.63
N LEU A 347 20.23 6.22 -18.93
CA LEU A 347 19.10 5.39 -19.36
C LEU A 347 19.07 5.21 -20.89
N ASP A 348 19.40 6.25 -21.65
CA ASP A 348 19.53 6.21 -23.10
C ASP A 348 20.94 6.69 -23.51
N PRO A 349 21.93 5.78 -23.46
CA PRO A 349 23.33 6.14 -23.57
C PRO A 349 23.74 6.56 -24.99
N VAL A 350 24.54 7.62 -25.06
CA VAL A 350 25.39 7.94 -26.20
C VAL A 350 26.85 8.03 -25.75
N LYS A 351 27.76 7.48 -26.56
CA LYS A 351 29.20 7.43 -26.21
C LYS A 351 29.84 8.80 -26.33
N VAL A 352 30.67 9.12 -25.33
CA VAL A 352 31.59 10.27 -25.33
C VAL A 352 33.01 9.73 -25.23
N VAL A 353 33.92 10.22 -26.08
CA VAL A 353 35.35 9.91 -26.05
C VAL A 353 36.11 11.17 -25.66
N ILE A 354 36.86 11.11 -24.55
CA ILE A 354 37.72 12.21 -24.09
C ILE A 354 39.08 12.06 -24.74
N GLU A 355 39.33 12.81 -25.83
CA GLU A 355 40.50 12.62 -26.70
C GLU A 355 41.84 12.93 -26.00
N ASN A 356 41.86 13.89 -25.10
CA ASN A 356 43.03 14.33 -24.34
C ASN A 356 43.15 13.69 -22.91
N PHE A 357 42.40 12.64 -22.63
CA PHE A 357 42.59 11.86 -21.42
C PHE A 357 43.52 10.67 -21.72
N ASP A 358 44.73 10.74 -21.17
CA ASP A 358 45.78 9.74 -21.34
C ASP A 358 45.95 9.00 -19.99
N GLY A 359 45.56 7.76 -19.92
CA GLY A 359 45.75 6.93 -18.75
C GLY A 359 44.61 5.95 -18.54
N ASP A 360 44.77 5.15 -17.50
CA ASP A 360 43.73 4.25 -16.99
C ASP A 360 42.63 5.06 -16.29
N ALA A 361 41.71 4.41 -15.59
CA ALA A 361 40.67 5.06 -14.86
C ALA A 361 41.19 5.96 -13.72
N GLU A 362 40.66 7.16 -13.59
CA GLU A 362 40.82 8.02 -12.40
C GLU A 362 39.60 7.86 -11.50
N MET A 363 39.85 7.50 -10.22
CA MET A 363 38.78 7.32 -9.25
C MET A 363 38.45 8.67 -8.61
N LEU A 364 37.25 9.18 -8.87
CA LEU A 364 36.76 10.45 -8.35
C LEU A 364 35.88 10.24 -7.11
N ASP A 365 36.13 11.05 -6.08
CA ASP A 365 35.35 11.02 -4.85
C ASP A 365 34.08 11.89 -5.00
N VAL A 366 32.93 11.27 -5.01
CA VAL A 366 31.64 11.93 -5.24
C VAL A 366 30.71 11.74 -4.03
N ALA A 367 30.23 12.84 -3.46
CA ALA A 367 29.34 12.82 -2.29
C ALA A 367 28.04 12.02 -2.57
N ASN A 368 27.66 11.21 -1.60
CA ASN A 368 26.41 10.41 -1.68
C ASN A 368 25.16 11.27 -1.50
N HIS A 369 25.28 12.43 -0.85
CA HIS A 369 24.18 13.37 -0.68
C HIS A 369 24.70 14.82 -0.63
N PRO A 370 24.04 15.79 -1.32
CA PRO A 370 24.53 17.15 -1.40
C PRO A 370 24.50 17.91 -0.06
N ASN A 371 23.57 17.56 0.83
CA ASN A 371 23.32 18.26 2.08
C ASN A 371 23.58 17.42 3.34
N LYS A 372 24.03 16.17 3.19
CA LYS A 372 24.26 15.21 4.29
C LYS A 372 25.66 14.61 4.21
N PRO A 373 26.70 15.33 4.66
CA PRO A 373 28.07 14.83 4.66
C PRO A 373 28.25 13.49 5.41
N GLU A 374 27.41 13.24 6.41
CA GLU A 374 27.38 11.99 7.18
C GLU A 374 27.04 10.76 6.33
N MET A 375 26.42 10.92 5.17
CA MET A 375 26.20 9.83 4.21
C MET A 375 27.46 9.44 3.45
N GLY A 376 28.55 10.16 3.61
CA GLY A 376 29.84 9.87 3.00
C GLY A 376 29.88 10.12 1.51
N SER A 377 30.83 9.46 0.86
CA SER A 377 31.09 9.55 -0.56
C SER A 377 31.34 8.18 -1.17
N ARG A 378 31.41 8.14 -2.49
CA ARG A 378 31.72 6.94 -3.27
C ARG A 378 32.74 7.23 -4.35
N GLN A 379 33.48 6.22 -4.75
CA GLN A 379 34.45 6.29 -5.84
C GLN A 379 33.78 6.04 -7.18
N VAL A 380 33.88 7.01 -8.10
CA VAL A 380 33.31 6.90 -9.45
C VAL A 380 34.45 6.96 -10.47
N PRO A 381 34.59 5.94 -11.32
CA PRO A 381 35.67 5.89 -12.31
C PRO A 381 35.43 6.86 -13.45
N PHE A 382 36.39 7.79 -13.67
CA PHE A 382 36.44 8.63 -14.85
C PHE A 382 37.44 7.99 -15.83
N THR A 383 36.94 7.65 -17.01
CA THR A 383 37.69 6.90 -18.03
C THR A 383 37.70 7.68 -19.35
N ARG A 384 38.47 7.22 -20.32
CA ARG A 384 38.53 7.84 -21.64
C ARG A 384 37.18 7.78 -22.35
N GLU A 385 36.47 6.67 -22.24
CA GLU A 385 35.12 6.50 -22.79
C GLU A 385 34.07 6.61 -21.69
N LEU A 386 33.07 7.44 -21.94
CA LEU A 386 31.94 7.70 -21.04
C LEU A 386 30.61 7.52 -21.78
N TYR A 387 29.54 7.37 -21.02
CA TYR A 387 28.17 7.52 -21.50
C TYR A 387 27.51 8.75 -20.87
N ILE A 388 26.73 9.47 -21.68
CA ILE A 388 25.79 10.51 -21.23
C ILE A 388 24.42 10.21 -21.80
N GLU A 389 23.37 10.87 -21.29
CA GLU A 389 22.06 10.79 -21.90
C GLU A 389 22.08 11.35 -23.32
N ARG A 390 21.45 10.67 -24.27
CA ARG A 390 21.35 11.13 -25.65
C ARG A 390 20.71 12.52 -25.75
N GLU A 391 19.70 12.78 -24.92
CA GLU A 391 19.03 14.08 -24.87
C GLU A 391 19.89 15.22 -24.29
N ASP A 392 21.00 14.89 -23.63
CA ASP A 392 21.95 15.88 -23.09
C ASP A 392 22.92 16.44 -24.13
N PHE A 393 22.85 15.97 -25.36
CA PHE A 393 23.63 16.50 -26.49
C PHE A 393 22.76 16.99 -27.62
N ARG A 394 23.16 18.13 -28.24
CA ARG A 394 22.60 18.67 -29.50
C ARG A 394 23.70 19.25 -30.35
N GLU A 395 23.57 19.12 -31.67
CA GLU A 395 24.47 19.79 -32.62
C GLU A 395 24.27 21.30 -32.58
N GLU A 396 23.00 21.76 -32.54
CA GLU A 396 22.61 23.14 -32.38
C GLU A 396 21.53 23.30 -31.32
N ALA A 397 21.60 24.35 -30.52
CA ALA A 397 20.62 24.67 -29.53
C ALA A 397 20.53 26.15 -29.18
N ASN A 398 19.37 26.59 -28.72
CA ASN A 398 19.15 27.95 -28.23
C ASN A 398 19.79 28.17 -26.86
N LYS A 399 19.86 29.45 -26.41
CA LYS A 399 20.48 29.85 -25.14
C LYS A 399 19.82 29.26 -23.87
N LYS A 400 18.61 28.69 -23.98
CA LYS A 400 17.91 28.04 -22.84
C LYS A 400 18.39 26.61 -22.61
N TYR A 401 18.94 25.96 -23.61
CA TYR A 401 19.49 24.61 -23.50
C TYR A 401 20.86 24.66 -22.81
N LYS A 402 20.92 24.28 -21.56
CA LYS A 402 22.12 24.32 -20.71
C LYS A 402 22.71 22.92 -20.52
N ARG A 403 22.98 22.24 -21.63
CA ARG A 403 23.58 20.92 -21.69
C ARG A 403 24.72 20.96 -22.74
N LEU A 404 25.20 19.83 -23.21
CA LEU A 404 26.29 19.76 -24.14
C LEU A 404 25.84 20.11 -25.58
N VAL A 405 26.52 21.04 -26.20
CA VAL A 405 26.29 21.45 -27.59
C VAL A 405 27.61 21.35 -28.35
N LEU A 406 27.59 20.96 -29.61
CA LEU A 406 28.77 20.92 -30.47
C LEU A 406 29.52 22.26 -30.44
N GLY A 407 30.83 22.19 -30.16
CA GLY A 407 31.70 23.36 -30.01
C GLY A 407 31.57 24.10 -28.68
N LYS A 408 30.73 23.63 -27.73
CA LYS A 408 30.53 24.27 -26.42
C LYS A 408 30.85 23.33 -25.26
N GLU A 409 30.93 23.94 -24.08
CA GLU A 409 31.31 23.25 -22.84
C GLU A 409 30.09 22.95 -21.95
N VAL A 410 30.23 21.87 -21.18
CA VAL A 410 29.33 21.51 -20.05
C VAL A 410 30.17 20.90 -18.92
N ARG A 411 29.68 20.98 -17.69
CA ARG A 411 30.29 20.28 -16.55
C ARG A 411 29.71 18.89 -16.41
N LEU A 412 30.58 17.92 -16.23
CA LEU A 412 30.20 16.58 -15.76
C LEU A 412 30.03 16.60 -14.23
N ARG A 413 28.94 16.00 -13.73
CA ARG A 413 28.61 15.97 -12.30
C ARG A 413 29.75 15.35 -11.49
N GLY A 414 30.28 16.11 -10.51
CA GLY A 414 31.38 15.64 -9.65
C GLY A 414 32.71 15.41 -10.38
N ALA A 415 32.85 15.92 -11.60
CA ALA A 415 34.03 15.73 -12.44
C ALA A 415 34.46 17.04 -13.12
N TYR A 416 34.88 16.95 -14.34
CA TYR A 416 35.53 18.01 -15.12
C TYR A 416 34.55 18.73 -16.05
N VAL A 417 34.98 19.87 -16.56
CA VAL A 417 34.38 20.53 -17.72
C VAL A 417 34.87 19.86 -18.99
N ILE A 418 33.95 19.50 -19.87
CA ILE A 418 34.23 18.96 -21.20
C ILE A 418 33.72 19.86 -22.29
N LYS A 419 34.31 19.78 -23.49
CA LYS A 419 33.91 20.48 -24.68
C LYS A 419 33.73 19.48 -25.82
N ALA A 420 32.59 19.53 -26.50
CA ALA A 420 32.35 18.73 -27.69
C ALA A 420 33.06 19.32 -28.91
N GLU A 421 33.96 18.56 -29.51
CA GLU A 421 34.79 19.01 -30.67
C GLU A 421 34.23 18.49 -31.97
N ARG A 422 33.79 17.24 -32.06
CA ARG A 422 33.24 16.58 -33.24
C ARG A 422 32.34 15.42 -32.91
N ILE A 423 31.61 14.94 -33.90
CA ILE A 423 30.68 13.81 -33.75
C ILE A 423 30.88 12.78 -34.87
N GLU A 424 30.46 11.55 -34.58
CA GLU A 424 30.25 10.51 -35.60
C GLU A 424 28.79 10.08 -35.59
N LYS A 425 28.30 9.76 -36.81
CA LYS A 425 26.94 9.29 -37.06
C LYS A 425 26.95 7.94 -37.76
N ASP A 426 25.88 7.16 -37.55
CA ASP A 426 25.60 5.95 -38.31
C ASP A 426 25.01 6.28 -39.70
N GLU A 427 24.70 5.23 -40.47
CA GLU A 427 24.12 5.36 -41.83
C GLU A 427 22.73 6.03 -41.81
N ASP A 428 22.01 5.95 -40.71
CA ASP A 428 20.69 6.56 -40.52
C ASP A 428 20.77 8.00 -40.01
N GLY A 429 21.98 8.50 -39.76
CA GLY A 429 22.22 9.87 -39.29
C GLY A 429 22.12 10.05 -37.77
N ASN A 430 21.99 8.97 -37.01
CA ASN A 430 21.99 9.02 -35.54
C ASN A 430 23.40 9.21 -35.01
N ILE A 431 23.56 10.03 -33.98
CA ILE A 431 24.84 10.26 -33.34
C ILE A 431 25.23 8.98 -32.54
N THR A 432 26.37 8.41 -32.87
CA THR A 432 26.95 7.23 -32.20
C THR A 432 28.04 7.60 -31.23
N THR A 433 28.84 8.63 -31.54
CA THR A 433 29.97 9.03 -30.70
C THR A 433 30.15 10.55 -30.73
N ILE A 434 30.41 11.11 -29.55
CA ILE A 434 30.76 12.54 -29.37
C ILE A 434 32.21 12.57 -28.89
N PHE A 435 33.07 13.24 -29.64
CA PHE A 435 34.46 13.42 -29.26
C PHE A 435 34.63 14.72 -28.52
N CYS A 436 35.18 14.66 -27.32
CA CYS A 436 35.33 15.77 -26.42
C CYS A 436 36.79 15.92 -25.96
N THR A 437 37.11 17.12 -25.53
CA THR A 437 38.29 17.41 -24.69
C THR A 437 37.84 17.77 -23.29
N TYR A 438 38.66 17.51 -22.28
CA TYR A 438 38.39 17.92 -20.89
C TYR A 438 39.44 18.92 -20.39
N ASP A 439 39.00 19.78 -19.48
CA ASP A 439 39.88 20.73 -18.78
C ASP A 439 40.24 20.11 -17.41
N ASN A 440 41.46 19.59 -17.33
CA ASN A 440 41.97 18.86 -16.15
C ASN A 440 42.12 19.71 -14.89
N GLU A 441 42.06 21.03 -15.00
CA GLU A 441 42.13 21.94 -13.85
C GLU A 441 40.76 22.24 -13.23
N THR A 442 39.68 21.70 -13.77
CA THR A 442 38.30 22.05 -13.37
C THR A 442 37.63 21.07 -12.41
N LEU A 443 38.35 20.10 -11.86
CA LEU A 443 37.79 19.18 -10.85
C LEU A 443 37.39 19.97 -9.59
N GLY A 444 36.08 20.01 -9.33
CA GLY A 444 35.51 20.70 -8.16
C GLY A 444 35.61 22.25 -8.18
N LYS A 445 36.10 22.86 -9.26
CA LYS A 445 36.27 24.31 -9.37
C LYS A 445 35.98 24.85 -10.77
N ASN A 446 35.77 26.15 -10.85
CA ASN A 446 35.55 26.82 -12.11
C ASN A 446 36.87 26.94 -12.95
N PRO A 447 36.75 27.09 -14.27
CA PRO A 447 37.91 27.32 -15.12
C PRO A 447 38.75 28.54 -14.64
N ALA A 448 40.09 28.40 -14.70
CA ALA A 448 41.04 29.38 -14.15
C ALA A 448 41.00 30.74 -14.89
N ASP A 449 40.60 30.75 -16.14
CA ASP A 449 40.45 31.97 -16.98
C ASP A 449 39.16 32.76 -16.70
N GLY A 450 38.33 32.30 -15.78
CA GLY A 450 37.08 32.97 -15.35
C GLY A 450 35.91 32.81 -16.33
N ARG A 451 36.03 31.98 -17.39
CA ARG A 451 34.88 31.67 -18.26
C ARG A 451 33.79 30.94 -17.48
N LYS A 452 32.55 31.24 -17.81
CA LYS A 452 31.38 30.64 -17.14
C LYS A 452 30.85 29.46 -17.92
N VAL A 453 30.96 28.27 -17.37
CA VAL A 453 30.35 27.04 -17.89
C VAL A 453 28.96 26.89 -17.31
N LYS A 454 27.94 26.81 -18.16
CA LYS A 454 26.55 26.70 -17.74
C LYS A 454 26.04 25.27 -17.96
N GLY A 455 25.41 24.73 -16.93
CA GLY A 455 24.84 23.39 -16.98
C GLY A 455 25.76 22.33 -16.40
N VAL A 456 25.12 21.31 -15.86
CA VAL A 456 25.77 20.11 -15.30
C VAL A 456 24.98 18.92 -15.79
N ILE A 457 25.66 17.92 -16.34
CA ILE A 457 25.05 16.65 -16.76
C ILE A 457 25.65 15.49 -15.98
N HIS A 458 24.89 14.43 -15.80
CA HIS A 458 25.39 13.17 -15.24
C HIS A 458 26.01 12.30 -16.34
N TRP A 459 26.76 11.32 -15.90
CA TRP A 459 27.57 10.50 -16.78
C TRP A 459 27.93 9.16 -16.10
N VAL A 460 28.35 8.17 -16.86
CA VAL A 460 28.86 6.89 -16.37
C VAL A 460 30.04 6.47 -17.23
N SER A 461 31.08 5.84 -16.65
CA SER A 461 32.15 5.22 -17.42
C SER A 461 31.60 4.18 -18.39
N ALA A 462 31.98 4.23 -19.65
CA ALA A 462 31.63 3.20 -20.61
C ALA A 462 32.44 1.91 -20.43
N GLU A 463 33.64 2.03 -19.85
CA GLU A 463 34.54 0.91 -19.61
C GLU A 463 34.21 0.12 -18.33
N GLN A 464 33.77 0.80 -17.27
CA GLN A 464 33.52 0.20 -15.96
C GLN A 464 32.03 0.28 -15.53
N GLY A 465 31.20 0.98 -16.26
CA GLY A 465 29.77 1.03 -16.03
C GLY A 465 29.12 -0.35 -16.16
N ILE A 466 28.06 -0.60 -15.41
CA ILE A 466 27.37 -1.88 -15.35
C ILE A 466 26.05 -1.77 -16.13
N PRO A 467 25.82 -2.63 -17.12
CA PRO A 467 24.53 -2.71 -17.79
C PRO A 467 23.40 -3.03 -16.79
N ALA A 468 22.28 -2.35 -16.90
CA ALA A 468 21.13 -2.57 -16.06
C ALA A 468 19.82 -2.47 -16.85
N GLU A 469 18.86 -3.29 -16.46
CA GLU A 469 17.47 -3.13 -16.90
C GLU A 469 16.81 -2.04 -16.05
N ILE A 470 16.25 -1.04 -16.70
CA ILE A 470 15.59 0.09 -16.04
C ILE A 470 14.10 0.02 -16.35
N ARG A 471 13.27 -0.11 -15.33
CA ARG A 471 11.83 -0.17 -15.43
C ARG A 471 11.20 1.15 -15.01
N LEU A 472 10.68 1.86 -15.97
CA LEU A 472 10.00 3.14 -15.76
C LEU A 472 8.52 2.86 -15.49
N TYR A 473 8.18 2.69 -14.22
CA TYR A 473 6.79 2.54 -13.79
C TYR A 473 6.09 3.89 -13.72
N ASP A 474 4.85 3.93 -14.18
CA ASP A 474 3.95 5.07 -14.10
C ASP A 474 2.59 4.63 -13.55
N ARG A 475 1.60 5.52 -13.53
CA ARG A 475 0.24 5.22 -13.07
C ARG A 475 -0.39 4.14 -13.94
N LEU A 476 -1.06 3.17 -13.29
CA LEU A 476 -1.67 2.04 -13.99
C LEU A 476 -2.85 2.45 -14.87
N PHE A 477 -3.57 3.51 -14.51
CA PHE A 477 -4.74 3.99 -15.23
C PHE A 477 -4.53 5.40 -15.79
N THR A 478 -5.25 5.70 -16.87
CA THR A 478 -5.20 7.01 -17.54
C THR A 478 -6.21 8.02 -16.99
N VAL A 479 -7.18 7.56 -16.20
CA VAL A 479 -8.27 8.38 -15.66
C VAL A 479 -8.27 8.41 -14.13
N PRO A 480 -8.67 9.53 -13.50
CA PRO A 480 -8.67 9.65 -12.04
C PRO A 480 -9.57 8.64 -11.33
N ASN A 481 -10.71 8.30 -11.91
CA ASN A 481 -11.64 7.32 -11.33
C ASN A 481 -11.90 6.14 -12.27
N PRO A 482 -10.96 5.18 -12.37
CA PRO A 482 -11.14 4.02 -13.25
C PRO A 482 -12.30 3.13 -12.83
N GLY A 483 -12.67 3.17 -11.55
CA GLY A 483 -13.80 2.40 -11.02
C GLY A 483 -15.18 2.81 -11.56
N ALA A 484 -15.31 4.03 -12.07
CA ALA A 484 -16.53 4.56 -12.67
C ALA A 484 -16.66 4.27 -14.17
N ALA A 485 -15.60 3.79 -14.82
CA ALA A 485 -15.67 3.38 -16.23
C ALA A 485 -16.56 2.12 -16.37
N ASP A 486 -17.27 2.03 -17.49
CA ASP A 486 -18.10 0.86 -17.82
C ASP A 486 -17.25 -0.42 -17.85
N ASP A 487 -16.06 -0.33 -18.43
CA ASP A 487 -15.00 -1.33 -18.37
C ASP A 487 -13.71 -0.67 -17.87
N PHE A 488 -13.32 -0.95 -16.63
CA PHE A 488 -12.11 -0.35 -16.04
C PHE A 488 -10.81 -0.86 -16.72
N VAL A 489 -10.84 -2.00 -17.38
CA VAL A 489 -9.70 -2.54 -18.11
C VAL A 489 -9.37 -1.66 -19.34
N SER A 490 -10.40 -1.10 -19.97
CA SER A 490 -10.23 -0.23 -21.15
C SER A 490 -9.48 1.08 -20.88
N VAL A 491 -9.38 1.49 -19.61
CA VAL A 491 -8.68 2.71 -19.19
C VAL A 491 -7.33 2.43 -18.54
N ILE A 492 -6.80 1.21 -18.69
CA ILE A 492 -5.43 0.90 -18.31
C ILE A 492 -4.46 1.71 -19.17
N ASN A 493 -3.45 2.29 -18.53
CA ASN A 493 -2.40 3.02 -19.21
C ASN A 493 -1.44 2.05 -19.93
N PRO A 494 -1.39 2.03 -21.26
CA PRO A 494 -0.52 1.13 -22.01
C PRO A 494 0.97 1.43 -21.78
N GLU A 495 1.31 2.66 -21.36
CA GLU A 495 2.67 3.08 -21.04
C GLU A 495 2.97 3.05 -19.54
N SER A 496 2.16 2.33 -18.75
CA SER A 496 2.37 2.19 -17.31
C SER A 496 3.69 1.50 -16.93
N LEU A 497 4.32 0.81 -17.87
CA LEU A 497 5.65 0.22 -17.76
C LEU A 497 6.41 0.35 -19.07
N THR A 498 7.53 1.06 -19.02
CA THR A 498 8.53 1.11 -20.10
C THR A 498 9.82 0.48 -19.61
N VAL A 499 10.37 -0.46 -20.37
CA VAL A 499 11.63 -1.14 -20.04
C VAL A 499 12.74 -0.61 -20.94
N MET A 500 13.83 -0.16 -20.31
CA MET A 500 15.01 0.37 -21.00
C MET A 500 16.27 -0.41 -20.62
N LYS A 501 17.27 -0.34 -21.46
CA LYS A 501 18.62 -0.84 -21.19
C LYS A 501 19.52 0.35 -20.91
N GLY A 502 19.86 0.55 -19.65
CA GLY A 502 20.76 1.61 -19.20
C GLY A 502 22.11 1.10 -18.75
N VAL A 503 22.93 2.05 -18.32
CA VAL A 503 24.24 1.78 -17.70
C VAL A 503 24.32 2.54 -16.39
N VAL A 504 24.70 1.87 -15.31
CA VAL A 504 24.81 2.45 -13.98
C VAL A 504 26.26 2.50 -13.51
N GLU A 505 26.58 3.40 -12.60
CA GLU A 505 27.91 3.48 -12.00
C GLU A 505 28.23 2.20 -11.17
N PRO A 506 29.52 1.81 -11.07
CA PRO A 506 29.89 0.54 -10.43
C PRO A 506 29.50 0.41 -8.96
N SER A 507 29.33 1.52 -8.23
CA SER A 507 28.91 1.50 -6.83
C SER A 507 27.54 0.83 -6.60
N LEU A 508 26.73 0.71 -7.65
CA LEU A 508 25.39 0.11 -7.59
C LEU A 508 25.37 -1.41 -7.74
N VAL A 509 26.53 -2.06 -7.92
CA VAL A 509 26.61 -3.53 -8.07
C VAL A 509 26.07 -4.27 -6.84
N ASP A 510 26.25 -3.69 -5.66
CA ASP A 510 25.80 -4.22 -4.38
C ASP A 510 24.52 -3.53 -3.86
N ALA A 511 23.75 -2.90 -4.75
CA ALA A 511 22.51 -2.23 -4.35
C ALA A 511 21.54 -3.23 -3.71
N GLU A 512 21.20 -2.98 -2.46
CA GLU A 512 20.24 -3.81 -1.72
C GLU A 512 18.84 -3.61 -2.27
N ALA A 513 18.07 -4.71 -2.32
CA ALA A 513 16.69 -4.68 -2.74
C ALA A 513 15.86 -3.66 -1.93
N GLU A 514 14.95 -2.98 -2.59
CA GLU A 514 14.03 -1.99 -2.02
C GLU A 514 14.70 -0.72 -1.46
N LYS A 515 16.03 -0.64 -1.38
CA LYS A 515 16.72 0.61 -1.08
C LYS A 515 16.73 1.54 -2.28
N ALA A 516 16.21 2.73 -2.06
CA ALA A 516 16.10 3.73 -3.11
C ALA A 516 17.35 4.58 -3.26
N PHE A 517 17.60 4.99 -4.50
CA PHE A 517 18.61 5.96 -4.90
C PHE A 517 17.95 7.09 -5.69
N GLN A 518 18.49 8.29 -5.61
CA GLN A 518 18.22 9.26 -6.65
C GLN A 518 19.22 9.01 -7.78
N PHE A 519 18.71 8.60 -8.94
CA PHE A 519 19.52 8.70 -10.17
C PHE A 519 19.53 10.16 -10.57
N GLU A 520 20.71 10.77 -10.48
CA GLU A 520 20.93 12.20 -10.65
C GLU A 520 20.22 12.73 -11.89
N ARG A 521 19.33 13.72 -11.72
CA ARG A 521 18.52 14.34 -12.77
C ARG A 521 17.42 13.47 -13.38
N MET A 522 17.33 12.16 -13.05
CA MET A 522 16.42 11.23 -13.70
C MET A 522 15.19 10.88 -12.84
N GLY A 523 15.36 10.70 -11.56
CA GLY A 523 14.29 10.30 -10.66
C GLY A 523 14.80 9.44 -9.49
N TYR A 524 13.85 8.81 -8.79
CA TYR A 524 14.14 7.89 -7.71
C TYR A 524 13.90 6.46 -8.16
N PHE A 525 14.86 5.60 -7.86
CA PHE A 525 14.88 4.20 -8.29
C PHE A 525 15.30 3.30 -7.16
N CYS A 526 14.85 2.04 -7.18
CA CYS A 526 15.32 1.01 -6.27
C CYS A 526 15.64 -0.28 -7.01
N ALA A 527 16.56 -1.09 -6.48
CA ALA A 527 16.79 -2.42 -7.00
C ALA A 527 15.57 -3.30 -6.78
N ASP A 528 15.14 -4.01 -7.83
CA ASP A 528 13.99 -4.90 -7.77
C ASP A 528 14.24 -6.08 -6.84
N SER A 529 13.33 -6.35 -5.90
CA SER A 529 13.51 -7.38 -4.88
C SER A 529 13.41 -8.82 -5.39
N LYS A 530 12.90 -9.04 -6.60
CA LYS A 530 12.74 -10.36 -7.20
C LYS A 530 13.68 -10.61 -8.37
N ASP A 531 13.87 -9.60 -9.22
CA ASP A 531 14.49 -9.78 -10.52
C ASP A 531 15.91 -9.23 -10.58
N SER A 532 16.36 -8.44 -9.58
CA SER A 532 17.73 -7.90 -9.53
C SER A 532 18.68 -8.84 -8.83
N SER A 533 19.85 -9.04 -9.42
CA SER A 533 21.00 -9.75 -8.83
C SER A 533 22.30 -9.03 -9.21
N LYS A 534 23.43 -9.46 -8.64
CA LYS A 534 24.75 -8.91 -9.02
C LYS A 534 25.11 -9.14 -10.49
N GLU A 535 24.61 -10.24 -11.07
CA GLU A 535 24.83 -10.62 -12.47
C GLU A 535 23.85 -9.93 -13.43
N LYS A 536 22.70 -9.49 -12.92
CA LYS A 536 21.66 -8.83 -13.69
C LYS A 536 21.00 -7.75 -12.83
N LEU A 537 21.48 -6.53 -12.93
CA LEU A 537 20.87 -5.41 -12.22
C LEU A 537 19.54 -5.01 -12.86
N VAL A 538 18.52 -4.87 -12.02
CA VAL A 538 17.19 -4.39 -12.40
C VAL A 538 16.77 -3.30 -11.43
N PHE A 539 16.45 -2.10 -11.95
CA PHE A 539 16.00 -0.97 -11.16
C PHE A 539 14.59 -0.54 -11.54
N ASN A 540 13.75 -0.36 -10.54
CA ASN A 540 12.39 0.13 -10.66
C ASN A 540 12.34 1.62 -10.36
N ARG A 541 11.74 2.43 -11.23
CA ARG A 541 11.44 3.82 -10.92
C ARG A 541 10.34 3.89 -9.88
N THR A 542 10.64 4.47 -8.73
CA THR A 542 9.68 4.75 -7.67
C THR A 542 8.80 5.94 -8.05
N VAL A 543 9.43 7.08 -8.35
CA VAL A 543 8.78 8.33 -8.72
C VAL A 543 9.76 9.24 -9.47
N GLY A 544 9.26 10.11 -10.34
CA GLY A 544 10.07 11.16 -10.99
C GLY A 544 10.45 12.28 -10.01
N LEU A 545 11.40 13.12 -10.40
CA LEU A 545 11.82 14.29 -9.60
C LEU A 545 10.71 15.33 -9.45
N ARG A 546 9.76 15.37 -10.40
CA ARG A 546 8.65 16.31 -10.44
C ARG A 546 7.37 15.59 -10.84
N ASP A 547 6.24 16.14 -10.47
CA ASP A 547 4.95 15.68 -10.98
C ASP A 547 4.83 16.10 -12.46
N THR A 548 4.73 15.11 -13.33
CA THR A 548 4.56 15.31 -14.78
C THR A 548 3.09 15.24 -15.19
N TRP A 549 2.21 14.68 -14.36
CA TRP A 549 0.79 14.52 -14.63
C TRP A 549 0.00 15.83 -14.46
N ALA A 550 0.49 16.75 -13.62
CA ALA A 550 -0.11 18.07 -13.45
C ALA A 550 -0.20 18.90 -14.76
N LYS A 551 0.57 18.51 -15.79
CA LYS A 551 0.60 19.19 -17.10
C LYS A 551 -0.27 18.53 -18.16
N ILE A 552 -0.87 17.38 -17.88
CA ILE A 552 -1.71 16.64 -18.84
C ILE A 552 -3.17 17.13 -18.76
N GLY A 553 -3.53 17.82 -17.66
CA GLY A 553 -4.87 18.35 -17.41
C GLY A 553 -5.11 19.82 -17.86
N ASP A 554 -4.08 20.49 -18.37
CA ASP A 554 -4.15 21.81 -19.01
C ASP A 554 -4.09 21.62 -20.55
#